data_19c2d3e1a475cc3e1c450ca40c70b44c
#
_entry.id   19c2d3e1a475cc3e1c450ca40c70b44c
#
_cell.length_a   1.000
_cell.length_b   1.000
_cell.length_c   1.000
_cell.angle_alpha   90.00
_cell.angle_beta   90.00
_cell.angle_gamma   90.00
#
_symmetry.space_group_name_H-M   'P 1'
#
loop_
_entity.id
_entity.type
_entity.pdbx_description
1 polymer ?
#
loop_
_entity_poly.entity_id
_entity_poly.type
_entity_poly.pdbx_seq_one_letter_code
_entity_poly.pdbx_strand_id
1 'polypeptide(L)'
;ITWWLPQFGLIGLSTQAAAASRERIRSALKQLGHSFPASHISVNIHACDVRSTDISESVSWLDLPIALCILACQGMIPREPLGSGVWLGELSLAGELQPLYGALTMARSLISHDWSGVQKEGETPLLFLPAVNAPEAALCSGIRALGLTSLAQAVDVACRRTDLSPAEPLRRVSL
;
A
#
# COMPACT_ATOMS: atom_id res chain seq x y z
N ILE A 1 -20.16 9.83 -31.05
CA ILE A 1 -19.10 10.18 -30.08
C ILE A 1 -19.52 9.55 -28.78
N THR A 2 -18.94 8.39 -28.45
CA THR A 2 -19.20 7.71 -27.17
C THR A 2 -18.41 8.41 -26.09
N TRP A 3 -19.08 9.15 -25.23
CA TRP A 3 -18.47 9.74 -24.04
C TRP A 3 -18.17 8.60 -23.07
N TRP A 4 -16.91 8.23 -22.93
CA TRP A 4 -16.48 7.28 -21.91
C TRP A 4 -16.63 7.96 -20.55
N LEU A 5 -17.61 7.51 -19.77
CA LEU A 5 -17.73 7.96 -18.38
C LEU A 5 -16.48 7.51 -17.61
N PRO A 6 -15.90 8.38 -16.77
CA PRO A 6 -14.79 8.00 -15.91
C PRO A 6 -15.16 6.77 -15.09
N GLN A 7 -14.41 5.68 -15.25
CA GLN A 7 -14.68 4.42 -14.58
C GLN A 7 -13.46 3.97 -13.81
N PHE A 8 -13.66 3.59 -12.54
CA PHE A 8 -12.61 2.99 -11.72
C PHE A 8 -13.03 1.56 -11.34
N GLY A 9 -12.43 0.60 -12.01
CA GLY A 9 -12.66 -0.83 -11.81
C GLY A 9 -11.56 -1.47 -10.97
N LEU A 10 -11.94 -2.23 -9.95
CA LEU A 10 -11.07 -3.15 -9.22
C LEU A 10 -11.53 -4.57 -9.54
N ILE A 11 -10.70 -5.31 -10.25
CA ILE A 11 -10.97 -6.70 -10.68
C ILE A 11 -10.22 -7.63 -9.73
N GLY A 12 -10.86 -8.71 -9.32
CA GLY A 12 -10.29 -9.68 -8.37
C GLY A 12 -10.79 -9.52 -6.93
N LEU A 13 -11.65 -8.54 -6.67
CA LEU A 13 -12.33 -8.32 -5.39
C LEU A 13 -13.82 -8.60 -5.48
N SER A 14 -14.46 -8.86 -4.33
CA SER A 14 -15.91 -8.83 -4.25
C SER A 14 -16.45 -7.45 -4.60
N THR A 15 -17.69 -7.38 -5.09
CA THR A 15 -18.32 -6.11 -5.45
C THR A 15 -18.36 -5.12 -4.30
N GLN A 16 -18.60 -5.60 -3.08
CA GLN A 16 -18.64 -4.78 -1.87
C GLN A 16 -17.26 -4.26 -1.48
N ALA A 17 -16.24 -5.13 -1.44
CA ALA A 17 -14.86 -4.74 -1.14
C ALA A 17 -14.32 -3.73 -2.16
N ALA A 18 -14.58 -3.97 -3.45
CA ALA A 18 -14.20 -3.06 -4.52
C ALA A 18 -14.88 -1.68 -4.41
N ALA A 19 -16.16 -1.65 -4.02
CA ALA A 19 -16.88 -0.39 -3.82
C ALA A 19 -16.32 0.41 -2.64
N ALA A 20 -16.06 -0.26 -1.50
CA ALA A 20 -15.49 0.37 -0.32
C ALA A 20 -14.08 0.91 -0.58
N SER A 21 -13.20 0.12 -1.20
CA SER A 21 -11.84 0.54 -1.56
C SER A 21 -11.84 1.75 -2.52
N ARG A 22 -12.70 1.73 -3.55
CA ARG A 22 -12.86 2.88 -4.46
C ARG A 22 -13.23 4.16 -3.75
N GLU A 23 -14.15 4.08 -2.78
CA GLU A 23 -14.60 5.26 -2.03
C GLU A 23 -13.47 5.80 -1.15
N ARG A 24 -12.76 4.93 -0.42
CA ARG A 24 -11.61 5.34 0.41
C ARG A 24 -10.52 5.99 -0.43
N ILE A 25 -10.12 5.37 -1.53
CA ILE A 25 -9.08 5.90 -2.42
C ILE A 25 -9.49 7.25 -3.01
N ARG A 26 -10.71 7.38 -3.53
CA ARG A 26 -11.20 8.65 -4.10
C ARG A 26 -11.23 9.75 -3.05
N SER A 27 -11.73 9.46 -1.86
CA SER A 27 -11.80 10.43 -0.77
C SER A 27 -10.41 10.85 -0.32
N ALA A 28 -9.49 9.91 -0.11
CA ALA A 28 -8.11 10.19 0.28
C ALA A 28 -7.37 11.05 -0.74
N LEU A 29 -7.51 10.77 -2.04
CA LEU A 29 -6.93 11.61 -3.11
C LEU A 29 -7.50 13.02 -3.12
N LYS A 30 -8.82 13.16 -2.90
CA LYS A 30 -9.47 14.48 -2.79
C LYS A 30 -8.97 15.27 -1.59
N GLN A 31 -8.71 14.63 -0.45
CA GLN A 31 -8.14 15.28 0.74
C GLN A 31 -6.72 15.83 0.47
N LEU A 32 -5.95 15.17 -0.39
CA LEU A 32 -4.66 15.67 -0.86
C LEU A 32 -4.77 16.82 -1.87
N GLY A 33 -5.98 17.26 -2.22
CA GLY A 33 -6.20 18.29 -3.24
C GLY A 33 -6.08 17.77 -4.69
N HIS A 34 -6.02 16.44 -4.88
CA HIS A 34 -5.97 15.84 -6.21
C HIS A 34 -7.35 15.41 -6.68
N SER A 35 -7.73 15.83 -7.89
CA SER A 35 -8.94 15.32 -8.52
C SER A 35 -8.72 13.89 -9.00
N PHE A 36 -9.74 13.03 -8.81
CA PHE A 36 -9.70 11.70 -9.39
C PHE A 36 -9.67 11.79 -10.92
N PRO A 37 -8.82 11.01 -11.63
CA PRO A 37 -8.71 11.12 -13.08
C PRO A 37 -10.04 10.93 -13.79
N ALA A 38 -10.31 11.80 -14.79
CA ALA A 38 -11.47 11.67 -15.68
C ALA A 38 -11.24 10.62 -16.79
N SER A 39 -10.51 9.56 -16.48
CA SER A 39 -10.14 8.47 -17.39
C SER A 39 -10.65 7.14 -16.88
N HIS A 40 -10.62 6.13 -17.73
CA HIS A 40 -10.89 4.74 -17.34
C HIS A 40 -9.66 4.17 -16.65
N ILE A 41 -9.81 3.83 -15.36
CA ILE A 41 -8.76 3.14 -14.57
C ILE A 41 -9.25 1.73 -14.29
N SER A 42 -8.43 0.75 -14.60
CA SER A 42 -8.66 -0.64 -14.25
C SER A 42 -7.45 -1.17 -13.47
N VAL A 43 -7.69 -1.66 -12.27
CA VAL A 43 -6.69 -2.35 -11.45
C VAL A 43 -7.08 -3.82 -11.40
N ASN A 44 -6.19 -4.68 -11.86
CA ASN A 44 -6.38 -6.12 -11.79
C ASN A 44 -5.55 -6.67 -10.62
N ILE A 45 -6.24 -7.23 -9.64
CA ILE A 45 -5.65 -7.85 -8.46
C ILE A 45 -5.69 -9.35 -8.67
N HIS A 46 -4.50 -9.94 -8.83
CA HIS A 46 -4.36 -11.38 -9.01
C HIS A 46 -3.84 -12.00 -7.72
N ALA A 47 -4.69 -12.76 -7.06
CA ALA A 47 -4.30 -13.54 -5.90
C ALA A 47 -3.75 -14.89 -6.40
N CYS A 48 -2.43 -15.08 -6.32
CA CYS A 48 -1.83 -16.40 -6.54
C CYS A 48 -2.16 -17.30 -5.36
N ASP A 49 -2.75 -18.48 -5.64
CA ASP A 49 -2.88 -19.63 -4.75
C ASP A 49 -3.67 -19.47 -3.44
N VAL A 50 -4.54 -18.51 -3.31
CA VAL A 50 -5.39 -18.48 -2.14
C VAL A 50 -6.72 -19.15 -2.40
N ARG A 51 -6.83 -20.37 -1.92
CA ARG A 51 -8.04 -21.21 -1.94
C ARG A 51 -9.07 -20.76 -0.91
N SER A 52 -9.30 -19.50 -0.66
CA SER A 52 -10.34 -19.12 0.27
C SER A 52 -11.21 -17.98 -0.25
N THR A 53 -12.49 -18.17 -0.11
CA THR A 53 -13.57 -17.20 -0.26
C THR A 53 -13.37 -15.97 0.65
N ASP A 54 -12.44 -16.05 1.61
CA ASP A 54 -12.23 -15.05 2.66
C ASP A 54 -11.32 -13.88 2.23
N ILE A 55 -10.53 -14.03 1.16
CA ILE A 55 -9.63 -12.95 0.68
C ILE A 55 -10.41 -11.85 -0.02
N SER A 56 -11.56 -12.17 -0.60
CA SER A 56 -12.39 -11.16 -1.25
C SER A 56 -12.88 -10.06 -0.29
N GLU A 57 -12.82 -10.28 1.02
CA GLU A 57 -13.28 -9.33 2.04
C GLU A 57 -12.14 -8.52 2.69
N SER A 58 -10.87 -8.90 2.52
CA SER A 58 -9.79 -8.42 3.38
C SER A 58 -8.57 -7.83 2.65
N VAL A 59 -8.72 -7.28 1.45
CA VAL A 59 -7.60 -6.67 0.70
C VAL A 59 -7.55 -5.13 0.78
N SER A 60 -8.13 -4.57 1.81
CA SER A 60 -8.11 -3.12 2.07
C SER A 60 -6.68 -2.55 2.22
N TRP A 61 -5.72 -3.38 2.60
CA TRP A 61 -4.30 -3.02 2.65
C TRP A 61 -3.67 -2.68 1.29
N LEU A 62 -4.39 -2.90 0.17
CA LEU A 62 -4.00 -2.46 -1.16
C LEU A 62 -4.42 -1.02 -1.48
N ASP A 63 -5.21 -0.36 -0.65
CA ASP A 63 -5.67 1.02 -0.91
C ASP A 63 -4.48 1.97 -1.13
N LEU A 64 -3.48 1.90 -0.26
CA LEU A 64 -2.28 2.74 -0.34
C LEU A 64 -1.51 2.55 -1.65
N PRO A 65 -1.08 1.33 -2.03
CA PRO A 65 -0.35 1.16 -3.29
C PRO A 65 -1.18 1.53 -4.52
N ILE A 66 -2.50 1.27 -4.51
CA ILE A 66 -3.38 1.68 -5.61
C ILE A 66 -3.43 3.21 -5.73
N ALA A 67 -3.59 3.93 -4.61
CA ALA A 67 -3.60 5.39 -4.60
C ALA A 67 -2.28 5.96 -5.12
N LEU A 68 -1.14 5.43 -4.68
CA LEU A 68 0.19 5.84 -5.15
C LEU A 68 0.39 5.56 -6.64
N CYS A 69 -0.06 4.40 -7.14
CA CYS A 69 -0.02 4.09 -8.58
C CYS A 69 -0.85 5.07 -9.41
N ILE A 70 -2.05 5.45 -8.93
CA ILE A 70 -2.88 6.46 -9.60
C ILE A 70 -2.15 7.80 -9.70
N LEU A 71 -1.55 8.28 -8.60
CA LEU A 71 -0.77 9.53 -8.57
C LEU A 71 0.45 9.45 -9.49
N ALA A 72 1.14 8.32 -9.53
CA ALA A 72 2.29 8.11 -10.41
C ALA A 72 1.88 8.08 -11.89
N CYS A 73 0.74 7.48 -12.23
CA CYS A 73 0.19 7.49 -13.58
C CYS A 73 -0.22 8.90 -14.05
N GLN A 74 -0.63 9.76 -13.13
CA GLN A 74 -0.93 11.17 -13.39
C GLN A 74 0.34 12.06 -13.46
N GLY A 75 1.52 11.50 -13.18
CA GLY A 75 2.77 12.27 -13.12
C GLY A 75 2.92 13.15 -11.87
N MET A 76 2.09 12.94 -10.85
CA MET A 76 2.11 13.71 -9.60
C MET A 76 3.25 13.28 -8.67
N ILE A 77 3.66 12.03 -8.76
CA ILE A 77 4.80 11.46 -8.02
C ILE A 77 5.69 10.65 -8.96
N PRO A 78 6.99 10.53 -8.67
CA PRO A 78 7.89 9.71 -9.47
C PRO A 78 7.57 8.21 -9.29
N ARG A 79 7.83 7.41 -10.34
CA ARG A 79 7.55 5.96 -10.33
C ARG A 79 8.64 5.14 -9.65
N GLU A 80 9.90 5.57 -9.79
CA GLU A 80 11.06 4.80 -9.34
C GLU A 80 11.01 4.48 -7.83
N PRO A 81 10.66 5.41 -6.92
CA PRO A 81 10.62 5.10 -5.49
C PRO A 81 9.54 4.07 -5.14
N LEU A 82 8.47 3.96 -5.93
CA LEU A 82 7.42 2.95 -5.68
C LEU A 82 7.93 1.53 -5.92
N GLY A 83 8.88 1.35 -6.84
CA GLY A 83 9.53 0.06 -7.10
C GLY A 83 10.63 -0.30 -6.11
N SER A 84 11.02 0.59 -5.18
CA SER A 84 12.10 0.34 -4.24
C SER A 84 11.68 -0.44 -2.99
N GLY A 85 10.39 -0.76 -2.83
CA GLY A 85 9.88 -1.47 -1.67
C GLY A 85 8.41 -1.87 -1.84
N VAL A 86 7.90 -2.53 -0.82
CA VAL A 86 6.50 -2.95 -0.74
C VAL A 86 5.71 -1.95 0.09
N TRP A 87 4.58 -1.50 -0.44
CA TRP A 87 3.71 -0.51 0.19
C TRP A 87 2.40 -1.20 0.57
N LEU A 88 2.03 -1.12 1.85
CA LEU A 88 0.80 -1.72 2.38
C LEU A 88 0.07 -0.72 3.26
N GLY A 89 -1.25 -0.62 3.12
CA GLY A 89 -2.05 0.22 3.99
C GLY A 89 -3.49 0.36 3.54
N GLU A 90 -4.40 0.21 4.48
CA GLU A 90 -5.80 0.61 4.32
C GLU A 90 -5.91 2.11 4.54
N LEU A 91 -6.66 2.81 3.69
CA LEU A 91 -6.91 4.24 3.82
C LEU A 91 -8.24 4.51 4.52
N SER A 92 -8.26 5.48 5.43
CA SER A 92 -9.50 6.11 5.85
C SER A 92 -10.00 7.09 4.79
N LEU A 93 -11.22 7.57 4.91
CA LEU A 93 -11.76 8.63 4.05
C LEU A 93 -10.97 9.95 4.17
N ALA A 94 -10.29 10.17 5.28
CA ALA A 94 -9.42 11.33 5.51
C ALA A 94 -8.00 11.15 4.91
N GLY A 95 -7.66 9.95 4.41
CA GLY A 95 -6.35 9.64 3.86
C GLY A 95 -5.32 9.19 4.91
N GLU A 96 -5.77 8.88 6.13
CA GLU A 96 -4.92 8.30 7.18
C GLU A 96 -4.81 6.79 7.02
N LEU A 97 -3.68 6.22 7.41
CA LEU A 97 -3.46 4.78 7.38
C LEU A 97 -4.05 4.11 8.62
N GLN A 98 -4.86 3.09 8.38
CA GLN A 98 -5.50 2.29 9.43
C GLN A 98 -4.61 1.11 9.84
N PRO A 99 -4.72 0.65 11.10
CA PRO A 99 -4.01 -0.54 11.58
C PRO A 99 -4.32 -1.77 10.71
N LEU A 100 -3.30 -2.58 10.45
CA LEU A 100 -3.41 -3.85 9.73
C LEU A 100 -3.26 -5.04 10.67
N TYR A 101 -3.87 -6.15 10.33
CA TYR A 101 -3.66 -7.42 11.03
C TYR A 101 -2.57 -8.24 10.33
N GLY A 102 -1.68 -8.86 11.15
CA GLY A 102 -0.68 -9.79 10.65
C GLY A 102 0.55 -9.15 9.98
N ALA A 103 0.96 -7.97 10.42
CA ALA A 103 2.12 -7.27 9.88
C ALA A 103 3.41 -8.11 9.94
N LEU A 104 3.62 -8.88 11.01
CA LEU A 104 4.75 -9.82 11.11
C LEU A 104 4.68 -10.92 10.04
N THR A 105 3.50 -11.47 9.79
CA THR A 105 3.30 -12.51 8.76
C THR A 105 3.58 -11.96 7.37
N MET A 106 3.09 -10.76 7.06
CA MET A 106 3.38 -10.06 5.81
C MET A 106 4.89 -9.82 5.64
N ALA A 107 5.56 -9.34 6.70
CA ALA A 107 7.00 -9.13 6.72
C ALA A 107 7.79 -10.42 6.45
N ARG A 108 7.41 -11.53 7.07
CA ARG A 108 8.04 -12.84 6.84
C ARG A 108 7.84 -13.34 5.42
N SER A 109 6.66 -13.14 4.85
CA SER A 109 6.38 -13.53 3.46
C SER A 109 7.26 -12.77 2.47
N LEU A 110 7.62 -11.52 2.76
CA LEU A 110 8.54 -10.74 1.93
C LEU A 110 9.94 -11.35 1.86
N ILE A 111 10.45 -11.91 2.94
CA ILE A 111 11.79 -12.52 2.96
C ILE A 111 11.82 -13.85 2.21
N SER A 112 10.72 -14.60 2.26
CA SER A 112 10.63 -15.92 1.62
C SER A 112 10.37 -15.87 0.12
N HIS A 113 10.05 -14.68 -0.43
CA HIS A 113 9.77 -14.50 -1.86
C HIS A 113 11.03 -14.05 -2.60
N ASP A 114 11.19 -14.55 -3.82
CA ASP A 114 12.22 -14.07 -4.73
C ASP A 114 11.78 -12.73 -5.34
N TRP A 115 12.40 -11.66 -4.87
CA TRP A 115 12.18 -10.28 -5.35
C TRP A 115 13.21 -9.84 -6.38
N SER A 116 13.91 -10.75 -7.04
CA SER A 116 14.99 -10.45 -7.99
C SER A 116 14.60 -9.50 -9.12
N GLY A 117 13.31 -9.32 -9.38
CA GLY A 117 12.80 -8.34 -10.35
C GLY A 117 12.50 -6.94 -9.76
N VAL A 118 12.50 -6.78 -8.43
CA VAL A 118 12.07 -5.54 -7.75
C VAL A 118 13.21 -4.93 -6.92
N GLN A 119 14.13 -5.74 -6.43
CA GLN A 119 15.23 -5.30 -5.59
C GLN A 119 16.58 -5.64 -6.22
N LYS A 120 17.57 -4.81 -5.93
CA LYS A 120 18.95 -5.12 -6.27
C LYS A 120 19.48 -6.21 -5.36
N GLU A 121 20.24 -7.13 -5.92
CA GLU A 121 20.85 -8.22 -5.18
C GLU A 121 21.66 -7.70 -3.99
N GLY A 122 21.35 -8.20 -2.78
CA GLY A 122 22.01 -7.80 -1.53
C GLY A 122 21.39 -6.61 -0.80
N GLU A 123 20.35 -5.95 -1.32
CA GLU A 123 19.65 -4.88 -0.61
C GLU A 123 18.58 -5.47 0.35
N THR A 124 18.50 -4.92 1.56
CA THR A 124 17.46 -5.30 2.53
C THR A 124 16.09 -4.78 2.07
N PRO A 125 15.06 -5.65 1.97
CA PRO A 125 13.72 -5.26 1.56
C PRO A 125 13.14 -4.13 2.39
N LEU A 126 12.53 -3.15 1.72
CA LEU A 126 11.78 -2.08 2.36
C LEU A 126 10.30 -2.45 2.44
N LEU A 127 9.72 -2.31 3.62
CA LEU A 127 8.29 -2.48 3.85
C LEU A 127 7.70 -1.20 4.43
N PHE A 128 6.89 -0.51 3.63
CA PHE A 128 6.13 0.66 4.04
C PHE A 128 4.73 0.23 4.48
N LEU A 129 4.36 0.53 5.72
CA LEU A 129 3.11 0.09 6.32
C LEU A 129 2.66 1.09 7.40
N PRO A 130 1.42 0.96 7.96
CA PRO A 130 0.97 1.86 9.02
C PRO A 130 1.95 1.91 10.20
N ALA A 131 2.22 3.11 10.71
CA ALA A 131 3.20 3.35 11.76
C ALA A 131 2.96 2.49 13.01
N VAL A 132 1.71 2.23 13.34
CA VAL A 132 1.32 1.37 14.48
C VAL A 132 1.72 -0.10 14.29
N ASN A 133 1.90 -0.54 13.05
CA ASN A 133 2.28 -1.91 12.70
C ASN A 133 3.79 -2.07 12.47
N ALA A 134 4.50 -0.97 12.25
CA ALA A 134 5.91 -1.03 11.90
C ALA A 134 6.78 -1.71 12.98
N PRO A 135 6.57 -1.52 14.29
CA PRO A 135 7.30 -2.24 15.34
C PRO A 135 7.05 -3.76 15.36
N GLU A 136 5.83 -4.21 15.00
CA GLU A 136 5.50 -5.63 14.84
C GLU A 136 6.25 -6.22 13.65
N ALA A 137 6.21 -5.56 12.51
CA ALA A 137 6.92 -5.99 11.31
C ALA A 137 8.45 -6.01 11.50
N ALA A 138 8.99 -5.07 12.29
CA ALA A 138 10.42 -5.01 12.61
C ALA A 138 10.93 -6.17 13.48
N LEU A 139 10.05 -6.99 14.07
CA LEU A 139 10.44 -8.26 14.70
C LEU A 139 11.01 -9.25 13.69
N CYS A 140 10.73 -9.05 12.41
CA CYS A 140 11.26 -9.86 11.33
C CYS A 140 12.64 -9.35 10.92
N SER A 141 13.71 -10.09 11.30
CA SER A 141 15.05 -9.76 10.85
C SER A 141 15.17 -9.94 9.33
N GLY A 142 15.89 -9.02 8.66
CA GLY A 142 16.10 -9.08 7.21
C GLY A 142 15.13 -8.21 6.39
N ILE A 143 14.30 -7.38 7.05
CA ILE A 143 13.55 -6.30 6.39
C ILE A 143 13.79 -4.96 7.10
N ARG A 144 13.51 -3.88 6.39
CA ARG A 144 13.43 -2.53 6.97
C ARG A 144 11.97 -2.09 6.97
N ALA A 145 11.32 -2.17 8.13
CA ALA A 145 9.95 -1.71 8.31
C ALA A 145 9.92 -0.19 8.51
N LEU A 146 9.17 0.51 7.67
CA LEU A 146 9.08 1.97 7.62
C LEU A 146 7.61 2.39 7.88
N GLY A 147 7.38 3.04 9.01
CA GLY A 147 6.05 3.42 9.45
C GLY A 147 5.54 4.68 8.77
N LEU A 148 4.31 4.61 8.26
CA LEU A 148 3.59 5.72 7.63
C LEU A 148 2.29 6.00 8.40
N THR A 149 1.90 7.26 8.48
CA THR A 149 0.66 7.70 9.14
C THR A 149 -0.46 8.04 8.16
N SER A 150 -0.11 8.44 6.93
CA SER A 150 -1.09 8.93 5.95
C SER A 150 -0.60 8.78 4.51
N LEU A 151 -1.54 8.90 3.57
CA LEU A 151 -1.25 8.99 2.15
C LEU A 151 -0.38 10.23 1.83
N ALA A 152 -0.58 11.35 2.54
CA ALA A 152 0.23 12.55 2.37
C ALA A 152 1.71 12.26 2.67
N GLN A 153 1.99 11.61 3.81
CA GLN A 153 3.35 11.23 4.17
C GLN A 153 3.93 10.22 3.17
N ALA A 154 3.14 9.26 2.69
CA ALA A 154 3.59 8.32 1.67
C ALA A 154 3.99 9.02 0.36
N VAL A 155 3.25 10.06 -0.05
CA VAL A 155 3.58 10.91 -1.21
C VAL A 155 4.89 11.67 -0.96
N ASP A 156 5.10 12.24 0.23
CA ASP A 156 6.33 12.97 0.56
C ASP A 156 7.55 12.05 0.55
N VAL A 157 7.41 10.83 1.05
CA VAL A 157 8.46 9.79 0.98
C VAL A 157 8.74 9.40 -0.48
N ALA A 158 7.70 9.14 -1.28
CA ALA A 158 7.85 8.81 -2.69
C ALA A 158 8.49 9.96 -3.49
N CYS A 159 8.25 11.21 -3.11
CA CYS A 159 8.88 12.39 -3.70
C CYS A 159 10.26 12.72 -3.09
N ARG A 160 10.78 11.90 -2.16
CA ARG A 160 12.04 12.13 -1.44
C ARG A 160 12.07 13.48 -0.70
N ARG A 161 10.92 13.96 -0.23
CA ARG A 161 10.79 15.17 0.58
C ARG A 161 10.99 14.89 2.06
N THR A 162 10.79 13.65 2.46
CA THR A 162 10.93 13.17 3.85
C THR A 162 11.60 11.81 3.86
N ASP A 163 12.57 11.65 4.75
CA ASP A 163 13.19 10.36 5.03
C ASP A 163 12.53 9.71 6.24
N LEU A 164 12.38 8.38 6.20
CA LEU A 164 11.88 7.58 7.30
C LEU A 164 13.01 6.79 7.94
N SER A 165 13.02 6.76 9.26
CA SER A 165 13.86 5.84 10.03
C SER A 165 13.16 4.49 10.16
N PRO A 166 13.89 3.36 10.03
CA PRO A 166 13.33 2.05 10.31
C PRO A 166 12.76 1.97 11.72
N ALA A 167 11.63 1.29 11.87
CA ALA A 167 11.01 1.08 13.16
C ALA A 167 11.87 0.16 14.04
N GLU A 168 11.91 0.47 15.34
CA GLU A 168 12.48 -0.46 16.33
C GLU A 168 11.49 -1.60 16.60
N PRO A 169 11.98 -2.84 16.77
CA PRO A 169 11.13 -3.96 17.13
C PRO A 169 10.41 -3.74 18.47
N LEU A 170 9.23 -4.31 18.60
CA LEU A 170 8.51 -4.36 19.87
C LEU A 170 9.43 -4.97 20.95
N ARG A 171 9.68 -4.22 22.02
CA ARG A 171 10.42 -4.73 23.17
C ARG A 171 9.55 -5.76 23.89
N ARG A 172 10.11 -6.94 24.20
CA ARG A 172 9.46 -7.86 25.14
C ARG A 172 9.34 -7.12 26.48
N VAL A 173 8.11 -6.90 26.93
CA VAL A 173 7.87 -6.55 28.32
C VAL A 173 8.18 -7.81 29.11
N SER A 174 9.27 -7.80 29.89
CA SER A 174 9.53 -8.82 30.89
C SER A 174 8.43 -8.70 31.94
N LEU A 175 7.53 -9.65 32.02
CA LEU A 175 6.58 -9.83 33.11
C LEU A 175 7.31 -10.39 34.31
#